data_0b9fe9ebc7e491ca94b8e27d02ea6156
#
_entry.id   0b9fe9ebc7e491ca94b8e27d02ea6156
#
_cell.length_a   1.000
_cell.length_b   1.000
_cell.length_c   1.000
_cell.angle_alpha   90.00
_cell.angle_beta   90.00
_cell.angle_gamma   90.00
#
_symmetry.space_group_name_H-M   'P 1'
#
loop_
_entity.id
_entity.type
_entity.pdbx_description
1 polymer ?
#
loop_
_entity_poly.entity_id
_entity_poly.type
_entity_poly.pdbx_seq_one_letter_code
_entity_poly.pdbx_strand_id
1 'polypeptide(L)'
;MDNMRYYNAGREVPDAAKKTIKGGKLSGFTDINPMWRIQKLTELFGVCGVGWYTEIKRIWAEEGKDGRVAAFCEIHLYVKVDGEWSRPIEGIGGSMLVNVFKGSPETSDECYKMAYTDAISVAAKALGIGADVYWAAGRTKYSQDEKKGPVYCTRCKQKLKDEIKTSKRTFTAQEYFDKFGGLCPDCATADYAARKNKGEGE
;
A
#
# COMPACT_ATOMS: atom_id res chain seq x y z
N MET A 1 -34.24 1.69 7.79
CA MET A 1 -32.90 1.36 8.35
C MET A 1 -31.85 2.08 7.52
N ASP A 2 -30.96 2.87 8.11
CA ASP A 2 -29.87 3.51 7.35
C ASP A 2 -28.75 2.48 7.10
N ASN A 3 -28.71 1.93 5.90
CA ASN A 3 -27.74 0.92 5.50
C ASN A 3 -26.29 1.46 5.48
N MET A 4 -26.10 2.79 5.44
CA MET A 4 -24.79 3.42 5.38
C MET A 4 -24.24 3.82 6.77
N ARG A 5 -25.01 3.67 7.83
CA ARG A 5 -24.61 4.17 9.16
C ARG A 5 -23.25 3.64 9.63
N TYR A 6 -23.02 2.34 9.52
CA TYR A 6 -21.75 1.72 9.94
C TYR A 6 -20.61 2.05 8.99
N TYR A 7 -20.90 2.04 7.67
CA TYR A 7 -19.92 2.45 6.67
C TYR A 7 -19.44 3.87 6.90
N ASN A 8 -20.37 4.81 7.04
CA ASN A 8 -20.04 6.23 7.23
C ASN A 8 -19.31 6.49 8.56
N ALA A 9 -19.66 5.77 9.65
CA ALA A 9 -19.00 5.89 10.93
C ALA A 9 -17.60 5.25 10.97
N GLY A 10 -17.32 4.27 10.09
CA GLY A 10 -16.06 3.52 10.05
C GLY A 10 -15.09 3.94 8.94
N ARG A 11 -15.52 4.69 7.94
CA ARG A 11 -14.75 4.90 6.69
C ARG A 11 -13.50 5.76 6.85
N GLU A 12 -13.57 6.78 7.69
CA GLU A 12 -12.47 7.74 7.87
C GLU A 12 -11.43 7.22 8.86
N VAL A 13 -10.17 7.24 8.43
CA VAL A 13 -9.03 6.83 9.27
C VAL A 13 -8.29 8.09 9.73
N PRO A 14 -8.08 8.30 11.04
CA PRO A 14 -7.29 9.41 11.53
C PRO A 14 -5.82 9.29 11.13
N ASP A 15 -5.13 10.40 10.96
CA ASP A 15 -3.73 10.41 10.50
C ASP A 15 -2.78 9.65 11.44
N ALA A 16 -3.08 9.67 12.75
CA ALA A 16 -2.32 8.91 13.75
C ALA A 16 -2.36 7.38 13.53
N ALA A 17 -3.40 6.87 12.84
CA ALA A 17 -3.54 5.46 12.50
C ALA A 17 -3.05 5.11 11.07
N LYS A 18 -2.56 6.09 10.32
CA LYS A 18 -2.02 5.95 8.97
C LYS A 18 -0.49 5.93 8.98
N LYS A 19 0.10 5.08 8.14
CA LYS A 19 1.54 5.05 7.92
C LYS A 19 1.83 4.88 6.43
N THR A 20 2.67 5.72 5.87
CA THR A 20 3.14 5.55 4.49
C THR A 20 4.16 4.42 4.42
N ILE A 21 3.93 3.47 3.51
CA ILE A 21 4.86 2.37 3.24
C ILE A 21 6.07 2.93 2.49
N LYS A 22 7.27 2.75 3.06
CA LYS A 22 8.52 3.37 2.54
C LYS A 22 9.34 2.49 1.59
N GLY A 23 8.89 1.27 1.29
CA GLY A 23 9.69 0.38 0.46
C GLY A 23 8.90 -0.76 -0.18
N GLY A 24 9.54 -1.51 -1.10
CA GLY A 24 8.94 -2.61 -1.82
C GLY A 24 7.92 -2.16 -2.88
N LYS A 25 7.14 -3.12 -3.37
CA LYS A 25 6.12 -2.90 -4.42
C LYS A 25 4.97 -1.98 -4.00
N LEU A 26 4.77 -1.82 -2.69
CA LEU A 26 3.70 -1.00 -2.10
C LEU A 26 4.21 0.37 -1.61
N SER A 27 5.42 0.78 -2.00
CA SER A 27 5.97 2.09 -1.63
C SER A 27 5.03 3.22 -2.07
N GLY A 28 4.74 4.13 -1.14
CA GLY A 28 3.82 5.26 -1.35
C GLY A 28 2.35 4.94 -1.05
N PHE A 29 1.99 3.68 -0.79
CA PHE A 29 0.66 3.35 -0.29
C PHE A 29 0.54 3.63 1.21
N THR A 30 -0.69 3.79 1.66
CA THR A 30 -1.03 3.98 3.07
C THR A 30 -1.33 2.63 3.71
N ASP A 31 -0.61 2.31 4.76
CA ASP A 31 -0.94 1.24 5.70
C ASP A 31 -1.79 1.79 6.85
N ILE A 32 -2.74 1.00 7.33
CA ILE A 32 -3.60 1.35 8.46
C ILE A 32 -3.20 0.47 9.63
N ASN A 33 -2.93 1.08 10.79
CA ASN A 33 -2.64 0.35 12.01
C ASN A 33 -3.77 -0.67 12.30
N PRO A 34 -3.47 -1.98 12.37
CA PRO A 34 -4.49 -3.00 12.61
C PRO A 34 -5.26 -2.81 13.93
N MET A 35 -4.59 -2.29 14.97
CA MET A 35 -5.23 -2.02 16.27
C MET A 35 -6.32 -0.95 16.17
N TRP A 36 -6.18 0.01 15.25
CA TRP A 36 -7.23 0.98 14.99
C TRP A 36 -8.50 0.31 14.42
N ARG A 37 -8.36 -0.70 13.55
CA ARG A 37 -9.53 -1.44 13.05
C ARG A 37 -10.22 -2.24 14.15
N ILE A 38 -9.46 -2.85 15.05
CA ILE A 38 -9.99 -3.55 16.23
C ILE A 38 -10.72 -2.57 17.16
N GLN A 39 -10.12 -1.40 17.39
CA GLN A 39 -10.78 -0.31 18.14
C GLN A 39 -12.09 0.10 17.47
N LYS A 40 -12.08 0.30 16.14
CA LYS A 40 -13.26 0.71 15.40
C LYS A 40 -14.37 -0.35 15.41
N LEU A 41 -14.04 -1.63 15.33
CA LEU A 41 -15.00 -2.72 15.53
C LEU A 41 -15.64 -2.65 16.90
N THR A 42 -14.85 -2.37 17.95
CA THR A 42 -15.34 -2.24 19.32
C THR A 42 -16.21 -0.99 19.50
N GLU A 43 -15.85 0.13 18.90
CA GLU A 43 -16.66 1.36 18.91
C GLU A 43 -18.02 1.17 18.23
N LEU A 44 -18.05 0.47 17.10
CA LEU A 44 -19.26 0.31 16.28
C LEU A 44 -20.20 -0.77 16.78
N PHE A 45 -19.67 -1.87 17.33
CA PHE A 45 -20.44 -3.08 17.61
C PHE A 45 -20.40 -3.51 19.09
N GLY A 46 -19.47 -2.97 19.88
CA GLY A 46 -19.26 -3.34 21.28
C GLY A 46 -18.02 -4.20 21.49
N VAL A 47 -17.87 -4.73 22.71
CA VAL A 47 -16.68 -5.50 23.13
C VAL A 47 -16.56 -6.81 22.34
N CYS A 48 -15.33 -7.20 21.99
CA CYS A 48 -15.04 -8.49 21.37
C CYS A 48 -15.60 -9.66 22.22
N GLY A 49 -16.25 -10.60 21.57
CA GLY A 49 -16.96 -11.72 22.20
C GLY A 49 -18.42 -11.41 22.56
N VAL A 50 -18.81 -10.12 22.62
CA VAL A 50 -20.18 -9.69 22.94
C VAL A 50 -20.85 -8.96 21.78
N GLY A 51 -20.13 -8.03 21.16
CA GLY A 51 -20.62 -7.23 20.03
C GLY A 51 -20.00 -7.61 18.69
N TRP A 52 -18.84 -8.21 18.70
CA TRP A 52 -18.20 -8.83 17.54
C TRP A 52 -17.25 -9.95 17.99
N TYR A 53 -16.97 -10.90 17.11
CA TYR A 53 -15.95 -11.94 17.32
C TYR A 53 -15.52 -12.53 15.98
N THR A 54 -14.45 -13.33 16.01
CA THR A 54 -13.96 -14.07 14.85
C THR A 54 -13.86 -15.56 15.15
N GLU A 55 -14.06 -16.37 14.12
CA GLU A 55 -13.73 -17.80 14.11
C GLU A 55 -12.64 -18.06 13.08
N ILE A 56 -11.56 -18.73 13.50
CA ILE A 56 -10.56 -19.22 12.55
C ILE A 56 -11.12 -20.44 11.87
N LYS A 57 -11.25 -20.38 10.55
CA LYS A 57 -11.75 -21.50 9.73
C LYS A 57 -10.62 -22.37 9.23
N ARG A 58 -9.51 -21.75 8.84
CA ARG A 58 -8.35 -22.45 8.31
C ARG A 58 -7.07 -21.65 8.55
N ILE A 59 -6.00 -22.35 8.87
CA ILE A 59 -4.64 -21.83 8.85
C ILE A 59 -3.81 -22.80 8.00
N TRP A 60 -3.02 -22.28 7.06
CA TRP A 60 -2.17 -23.10 6.21
C TRP A 60 -0.94 -22.31 5.75
N ALA A 61 0.01 -23.02 5.19
CA ALA A 61 1.17 -22.42 4.55
C ALA A 61 1.32 -22.93 3.13
N GLU A 62 1.84 -22.10 2.24
CA GLU A 62 2.11 -22.41 0.84
C GLU A 62 3.55 -22.05 0.49
N GLU A 63 4.22 -22.96 -0.20
CA GLU A 63 5.54 -22.71 -0.73
C GLU A 63 5.44 -21.89 -2.02
N GLY A 64 6.22 -20.83 -2.08
CA GLY A 64 6.41 -20.02 -3.27
C GLY A 64 7.70 -20.39 -4.00
N LYS A 65 8.11 -19.58 -4.94
CA LYS A 65 9.41 -19.71 -5.62
C LYS A 65 10.55 -19.34 -4.66
N ASP A 66 11.72 -19.90 -4.92
CA ASP A 66 12.99 -19.56 -4.25
C ASP A 66 13.00 -19.84 -2.73
N GLY A 67 12.30 -20.89 -2.28
CA GLY A 67 12.27 -21.31 -0.87
C GLY A 67 11.48 -20.38 0.06
N ARG A 68 10.72 -19.44 -0.48
CA ARG A 68 9.80 -18.61 0.30
C ARG A 68 8.56 -19.39 0.67
N VAL A 69 8.06 -19.18 1.89
CA VAL A 69 6.82 -19.77 2.37
C VAL A 69 5.92 -18.67 2.91
N ALA A 70 4.68 -18.65 2.46
CA ALA A 70 3.65 -17.74 2.98
C ALA A 70 2.67 -18.51 3.86
N ALA A 71 2.36 -17.96 5.03
CA ALA A 71 1.29 -18.42 5.91
C ALA A 71 0.02 -17.63 5.65
N PHE A 72 -1.11 -18.31 5.67
CA PHE A 72 -2.44 -17.74 5.48
C PHE A 72 -3.36 -18.10 6.65
N CYS A 73 -4.29 -17.21 6.93
CA CYS A 73 -5.36 -17.41 7.89
C CYS A 73 -6.69 -16.99 7.26
N GLU A 74 -7.66 -17.90 7.27
CA GLU A 74 -9.04 -17.64 6.89
C GLU A 74 -9.88 -17.54 8.14
N ILE A 75 -10.66 -16.45 8.23
CA ILE A 75 -11.58 -16.21 9.34
C ILE A 75 -12.99 -15.91 8.86
N HIS A 76 -13.96 -16.14 9.75
CA HIS A 76 -15.27 -15.56 9.73
C HIS A 76 -15.36 -14.50 10.83
N LEU A 77 -15.64 -13.25 10.46
CA LEU A 77 -15.98 -12.17 11.38
C LEU A 77 -17.49 -12.09 11.52
N TYR A 78 -17.96 -11.98 12.76
CA TYR A 78 -19.35 -11.76 13.10
C TYR A 78 -19.49 -10.46 13.86
N VAL A 79 -20.53 -9.69 13.54
CA VAL A 79 -20.88 -8.45 14.23
C VAL A 79 -22.34 -8.50 14.69
N LYS A 80 -22.66 -7.85 15.81
CA LYS A 80 -24.01 -7.78 16.33
C LYS A 80 -24.65 -6.46 15.96
N VAL A 81 -25.74 -6.52 15.23
CA VAL A 81 -26.50 -5.36 14.75
C VAL A 81 -27.93 -5.45 15.24
N ASP A 82 -28.39 -4.43 15.95
CA ASP A 82 -29.75 -4.34 16.50
C ASP A 82 -30.17 -5.59 17.32
N GLY A 83 -29.19 -6.19 18.01
CA GLY A 83 -29.39 -7.36 18.87
C GLY A 83 -29.18 -8.71 18.18
N GLU A 84 -29.05 -8.75 16.86
CA GLU A 84 -28.89 -9.98 16.08
C GLU A 84 -27.45 -10.13 15.54
N TRP A 85 -26.97 -11.38 15.47
CA TRP A 85 -25.69 -11.67 14.87
C TRP A 85 -25.77 -11.67 13.34
N SER A 86 -24.78 -11.08 12.71
CA SER A 86 -24.63 -11.11 11.27
C SER A 86 -24.38 -12.52 10.75
N ARG A 87 -24.57 -12.73 9.45
CA ARG A 87 -23.91 -13.84 8.75
C ARG A 87 -22.40 -13.66 8.76
N PRO A 88 -21.62 -14.75 8.53
CA PRO A 88 -20.16 -14.65 8.50
C PRO A 88 -19.70 -13.67 7.42
N ILE A 89 -18.74 -12.84 7.78
CA ILE A 89 -18.01 -11.94 6.89
C ILE A 89 -16.61 -12.53 6.71
N GLU A 90 -16.31 -13.01 5.52
CA GLU A 90 -15.08 -13.72 5.23
C GLU A 90 -13.88 -12.77 5.14
N GLY A 91 -12.73 -13.21 5.66
CA GLY A 91 -11.45 -12.54 5.53
C GLY A 91 -10.32 -13.55 5.40
N ILE A 92 -9.46 -13.36 4.40
CA ILE A 92 -8.23 -14.12 4.24
C ILE A 92 -7.07 -13.15 4.35
N GLY A 93 -6.18 -13.41 5.30
CA GLY A 93 -4.95 -12.64 5.51
C GLY A 93 -3.72 -13.49 5.32
N GLY A 94 -2.59 -12.86 5.02
CA GLY A 94 -1.34 -13.56 4.78
C GLY A 94 -0.12 -12.85 5.34
N SER A 95 0.91 -13.64 5.66
CA SER A 95 2.22 -13.14 6.07
C SER A 95 3.31 -14.13 5.66
N MET A 96 4.55 -13.65 5.52
CA MET A 96 5.68 -14.50 5.18
C MET A 96 6.13 -15.31 6.40
N LEU A 97 6.06 -16.64 6.30
CA LEU A 97 6.64 -17.58 7.26
C LEU A 97 8.15 -17.71 7.03
N VAL A 98 8.56 -17.95 5.78
CA VAL A 98 9.95 -17.95 5.39
C VAL A 98 10.17 -16.90 4.32
N ASN A 99 11.01 -15.94 4.61
CA ASN A 99 11.48 -14.95 3.65
C ASN A 99 12.95 -15.22 3.30
N VAL A 100 13.39 -14.76 2.13
CA VAL A 100 14.80 -14.83 1.74
C VAL A 100 15.38 -13.42 1.77
N PHE A 101 16.27 -13.17 2.71
CA PHE A 101 16.99 -11.91 2.84
C PHE A 101 18.47 -12.11 2.54
N LYS A 102 19.01 -11.37 1.56
CA LYS A 102 20.41 -11.48 1.10
C LYS A 102 20.85 -12.92 0.78
N GLY A 103 19.93 -13.73 0.25
CA GLY A 103 20.21 -15.12 -0.12
C GLY A 103 20.09 -16.15 1.01
N SER A 104 19.79 -15.73 2.23
CA SER A 104 19.57 -16.61 3.38
C SER A 104 18.10 -16.67 3.76
N PRO A 105 17.54 -17.88 4.07
CA PRO A 105 16.19 -18.02 4.57
C PRO A 105 16.09 -17.50 6.00
N GLU A 106 15.05 -16.73 6.28
CA GLU A 106 14.73 -16.19 7.60
C GLU A 106 13.29 -16.56 7.96
N THR A 107 13.10 -17.23 9.10
CA THR A 107 11.79 -17.72 9.55
C THR A 107 11.18 -16.74 10.56
N SER A 108 9.90 -16.40 10.36
CA SER A 108 9.12 -15.57 11.28
C SER A 108 8.29 -16.45 12.22
N ASP A 109 8.47 -16.27 13.52
CA ASP A 109 7.64 -16.89 14.57
C ASP A 109 6.31 -16.15 14.76
N GLU A 110 6.17 -14.96 14.21
CA GLU A 110 4.96 -14.12 14.30
C GLU A 110 4.02 -14.24 13.10
N CYS A 111 4.42 -14.97 12.05
CA CYS A 111 3.71 -14.95 10.76
C CYS A 111 2.23 -15.30 10.88
N TYR A 112 1.85 -16.27 11.70
CA TYR A 112 0.45 -16.67 11.88
C TYR A 112 -0.37 -15.62 12.63
N LYS A 113 0.22 -14.94 13.62
CA LYS A 113 -0.40 -13.79 14.29
C LYS A 113 -0.65 -12.64 13.32
N MET A 114 0.33 -12.38 12.46
CA MET A 114 0.23 -11.34 11.43
C MET A 114 -0.83 -11.71 10.38
N ALA A 115 -0.85 -12.96 9.92
CA ALA A 115 -1.85 -13.44 8.97
C ALA A 115 -3.28 -13.36 9.54
N TYR A 116 -3.47 -13.71 10.82
CA TYR A 116 -4.75 -13.56 11.51
C TYR A 116 -5.18 -12.08 11.61
N THR A 117 -4.29 -11.19 11.99
CA THR A 117 -4.58 -9.75 12.11
C THR A 117 -4.88 -9.13 10.74
N ASP A 118 -4.20 -9.59 9.68
CA ASP A 118 -4.49 -9.18 8.30
C ASP A 118 -5.86 -9.69 7.86
N ALA A 119 -6.24 -10.93 8.21
CA ALA A 119 -7.56 -11.48 7.93
C ALA A 119 -8.70 -10.65 8.55
N ILE A 120 -8.54 -10.22 9.81
CA ILE A 120 -9.48 -9.28 10.45
C ILE A 120 -9.56 -7.97 9.66
N SER A 121 -8.41 -7.46 9.23
CA SER A 121 -8.35 -6.23 8.42
C SER A 121 -9.07 -6.38 7.08
N VAL A 122 -8.98 -7.55 6.46
CA VAL A 122 -9.68 -7.85 5.20
C VAL A 122 -11.19 -7.94 5.41
N ALA A 123 -11.66 -8.68 6.43
CA ALA A 123 -13.08 -8.78 6.75
C ALA A 123 -13.69 -7.42 7.12
N ALA A 124 -12.98 -6.60 7.91
CA ALA A 124 -13.43 -5.28 8.34
C ALA A 124 -13.66 -4.31 7.17
N LYS A 125 -12.97 -4.48 6.04
CA LYS A 125 -13.19 -3.67 4.82
C LYS A 125 -14.60 -3.84 4.27
N ALA A 126 -15.19 -5.02 4.37
CA ALA A 126 -16.56 -5.27 3.92
C ALA A 126 -17.59 -4.44 4.70
N LEU A 127 -17.26 -4.05 5.93
CA LEU A 127 -18.06 -3.15 6.77
C LEU A 127 -17.79 -1.65 6.51
N GLY A 128 -16.88 -1.34 5.58
CA GLY A 128 -16.46 0.03 5.27
C GLY A 128 -15.36 0.58 6.18
N ILE A 129 -14.82 -0.20 7.12
CA ILE A 129 -13.82 0.28 8.07
C ILE A 129 -12.51 0.61 7.35
N GLY A 130 -12.16 1.90 7.35
CA GLY A 130 -10.98 2.43 6.64
C GLY A 130 -11.16 2.60 5.13
N ALA A 131 -12.39 2.62 4.64
CA ALA A 131 -12.69 2.66 3.20
C ALA A 131 -12.06 3.85 2.47
N ASP A 132 -12.00 5.03 3.08
CA ASP A 132 -11.50 6.25 2.45
C ASP A 132 -10.02 6.18 2.04
N VAL A 133 -9.22 5.38 2.74
CA VAL A 133 -7.82 5.16 2.36
C VAL A 133 -7.71 4.49 0.99
N TYR A 134 -8.67 3.63 0.64
CA TYR A 134 -8.70 2.94 -0.64
C TYR A 134 -9.34 3.78 -1.75
N TRP A 135 -10.33 4.63 -1.41
CA TRP A 135 -10.96 5.56 -2.34
C TRP A 135 -10.04 6.73 -2.72
N ALA A 136 -9.39 7.34 -1.72
CA ALA A 136 -8.54 8.51 -1.93
C ALA A 136 -7.28 8.23 -2.75
N ALA A 137 -6.85 6.97 -2.81
CA ALA A 137 -5.57 6.66 -3.43
C ALA A 137 -5.56 6.84 -4.96
N GLY A 138 -6.72 6.87 -5.65
CA GLY A 138 -6.76 6.88 -7.13
C GLY A 138 -5.91 5.75 -7.76
N ARG A 139 -5.21 5.00 -6.91
CA ARG A 139 -4.29 3.91 -7.22
C ARG A 139 -4.93 2.62 -6.79
N THR A 140 -5.71 2.02 -7.66
CA THR A 140 -6.01 0.61 -7.47
C THR A 140 -4.74 -0.18 -7.80
N LYS A 141 -4.52 -1.34 -7.18
CA LYS A 141 -3.44 -2.25 -7.59
C LYS A 141 -3.60 -2.72 -9.05
N TYR A 142 -4.68 -2.35 -9.69
CA TYR A 142 -5.04 -2.56 -11.09
C TYR A 142 -4.96 -1.27 -11.92
N SER A 143 -4.74 -0.09 -11.33
CA SER A 143 -4.21 1.01 -12.11
C SER A 143 -2.83 0.54 -12.55
N GLN A 144 -2.79 -0.08 -13.72
CA GLN A 144 -1.55 -0.12 -14.47
C GLN A 144 -1.01 1.30 -14.37
N ASP A 145 0.26 1.46 -13.99
CA ASP A 145 0.96 2.70 -14.30
C ASP A 145 0.52 3.03 -15.71
N GLU A 146 -0.28 4.10 -15.88
CA GLU A 146 -0.48 4.66 -17.18
C GLU A 146 0.94 4.77 -17.67
N LYS A 147 1.29 3.94 -18.67
CA LYS A 147 2.58 4.06 -19.32
C LYS A 147 2.56 5.48 -19.82
N LYS A 148 3.09 6.40 -19.00
CA LYS A 148 3.22 7.79 -19.38
C LYS A 148 3.90 7.70 -20.70
N GLY A 149 3.26 8.22 -21.72
CA GLY A 149 3.74 8.11 -23.10
C GLY A 149 5.19 8.56 -23.17
N PRO A 150 5.91 8.29 -24.23
CA PRO A 150 7.32 8.63 -24.35
C PRO A 150 7.53 10.11 -24.03
N VAL A 151 8.42 10.39 -23.09
CA VAL A 151 8.75 11.75 -22.65
C VAL A 151 9.72 12.37 -23.65
N TYR A 152 9.42 13.58 -24.12
CA TYR A 152 10.23 14.31 -25.09
C TYR A 152 10.81 15.58 -24.48
N CYS A 153 12.07 15.85 -24.76
CA CYS A 153 12.74 17.09 -24.37
C CYS A 153 12.02 18.31 -24.93
N THR A 154 11.75 19.31 -24.09
CA THR A 154 11.09 20.56 -24.53
C THR A 154 11.90 21.37 -25.50
N ARG A 155 13.27 21.29 -25.41
CA ARG A 155 14.21 22.04 -26.25
C ARG A 155 14.51 21.35 -27.58
N CYS A 156 15.05 20.12 -27.56
CA CYS A 156 15.50 19.43 -28.76
C CYS A 156 14.46 18.46 -29.35
N LYS A 157 13.31 18.27 -28.71
CA LYS A 157 12.21 17.38 -29.12
C LYS A 157 12.59 15.89 -29.19
N GLN A 158 13.78 15.51 -28.77
CA GLN A 158 14.18 14.09 -28.72
C GLN A 158 13.51 13.36 -27.60
N LYS A 159 13.20 12.08 -27.81
CA LYS A 159 12.67 11.18 -26.78
C LYS A 159 13.73 10.95 -25.70
N LEU A 160 13.36 11.10 -24.43
CA LEU A 160 14.20 10.70 -23.31
C LEU A 160 14.30 9.17 -23.25
N LYS A 161 15.46 8.66 -22.84
CA LYS A 161 15.63 7.22 -22.56
C LYS A 161 14.78 6.84 -21.35
N ASP A 162 14.20 5.65 -21.36
CA ASP A 162 13.31 5.17 -20.30
C ASP A 162 14.04 5.12 -18.94
N GLU A 163 15.37 4.87 -18.95
CA GLU A 163 16.26 4.99 -17.80
C GLU A 163 17.43 5.94 -18.09
N ILE A 164 17.65 6.89 -17.22
CA ILE A 164 18.73 7.88 -17.28
C ILE A 164 19.61 7.73 -16.05
N LYS A 165 20.84 7.24 -16.26
CA LYS A 165 21.84 7.06 -15.21
C LYS A 165 22.63 8.35 -14.99
N THR A 166 22.73 8.77 -13.76
CA THR A 166 23.61 9.88 -13.32
C THR A 166 24.64 9.35 -12.34
N SER A 167 25.64 10.13 -11.98
CA SER A 167 26.65 9.76 -10.96
C SER A 167 26.08 9.46 -9.56
N LYS A 168 24.85 9.94 -9.27
CA LYS A 168 24.24 9.80 -7.95
C LYS A 168 23.12 8.75 -7.90
N ARG A 169 22.36 8.57 -8.97
CA ARG A 169 21.26 7.61 -9.06
C ARG A 169 20.75 7.44 -10.50
N THR A 170 19.93 6.41 -10.71
CA THR A 170 19.15 6.23 -11.95
C THR A 170 17.78 6.89 -11.79
N PHE A 171 17.30 7.54 -12.85
CA PHE A 171 15.99 8.18 -12.96
C PHE A 171 15.17 7.49 -14.05
N THR A 172 13.86 7.45 -13.91
CA THR A 172 12.96 7.23 -15.04
C THR A 172 12.92 8.49 -15.91
N ALA A 173 12.48 8.35 -17.19
CA ALA A 173 12.35 9.50 -18.10
C ALA A 173 11.53 10.64 -17.50
N GLN A 174 10.40 10.31 -16.85
CA GLN A 174 9.51 11.30 -16.24
C GLN A 174 10.13 11.97 -15.01
N GLU A 175 10.74 11.22 -14.10
CA GLU A 175 11.42 11.80 -12.93
C GLU A 175 12.55 12.75 -13.34
N TYR A 176 13.29 12.40 -14.40
CA TYR A 176 14.35 13.26 -14.92
C TYR A 176 13.77 14.53 -15.52
N PHE A 177 12.74 14.40 -16.35
CA PHE A 177 12.03 15.51 -16.98
C PHE A 177 11.50 16.51 -15.96
N ASP A 178 10.79 16.03 -14.94
CA ASP A 178 10.19 16.87 -13.90
C ASP A 178 11.29 17.58 -13.06
N LYS A 179 12.40 16.90 -12.79
CA LYS A 179 13.49 17.44 -11.98
C LYS A 179 14.35 18.47 -12.72
N PHE A 180 14.55 18.30 -14.03
CA PHE A 180 15.44 19.13 -14.82
C PHE A 180 14.69 20.06 -15.80
N GLY A 181 13.47 20.48 -15.43
CA GLY A 181 12.71 21.51 -16.15
C GLY A 181 12.35 21.13 -17.58
N GLY A 182 12.04 19.86 -17.82
CA GLY A 182 11.61 19.41 -19.14
C GLY A 182 12.73 19.11 -20.14
N LEU A 183 14.00 19.11 -19.70
CA LEU A 183 15.16 18.93 -20.58
C LEU A 183 15.69 17.48 -20.56
N CYS A 184 16.25 17.03 -21.69
CA CYS A 184 17.07 15.81 -21.73
C CYS A 184 18.45 16.06 -21.09
N PRO A 185 19.24 15.02 -20.79
CA PRO A 185 20.58 15.17 -20.16
C PRO A 185 21.49 16.13 -20.90
N ASP A 186 21.55 16.06 -22.23
CA ASP A 186 22.43 16.91 -23.03
C ASP A 186 21.98 18.38 -22.98
N CYS A 187 20.67 18.63 -23.10
CA CYS A 187 20.13 19.99 -22.99
C CYS A 187 20.24 20.58 -21.59
N ALA A 188 20.08 19.76 -20.54
CA ALA A 188 20.23 20.20 -19.16
C ALA A 188 21.68 20.54 -18.84
N THR A 189 22.66 19.76 -19.33
CA THR A 189 24.09 20.04 -19.20
C THR A 189 24.48 21.33 -19.90
N ALA A 190 23.99 21.53 -21.13
CA ALA A 190 24.26 22.75 -21.90
C ALA A 190 23.65 24.00 -21.22
N ASP A 191 22.44 23.87 -20.65
CA ASP A 191 21.78 24.95 -19.92
C ASP A 191 22.54 25.32 -18.64
N TYR A 192 23.03 24.32 -17.90
CA TYR A 192 23.88 24.54 -16.72
C TYR A 192 25.20 25.24 -17.06
N ALA A 193 25.87 24.80 -18.13
CA ALA A 193 27.11 25.43 -18.61
C ALA A 193 26.89 26.90 -19.04
N ALA A 194 25.78 27.17 -19.75
CA ALA A 194 25.43 28.52 -20.16
C ALA A 194 25.13 29.47 -19.00
N ARG A 195 24.52 28.96 -17.91
CA ARG A 195 24.25 29.74 -16.69
C ARG A 195 25.55 30.04 -15.92
N LYS A 196 26.46 29.07 -15.86
CA LYS A 196 27.76 29.22 -15.20
C LYS A 196 28.63 30.32 -15.89
N ASN A 197 28.62 30.34 -17.22
CA ASN A 197 29.38 31.33 -17.99
C ASN A 197 28.79 32.75 -17.92
N LYS A 198 27.50 32.91 -17.55
CA LYS A 198 26.85 34.22 -17.33
C LYS A 198 27.04 34.76 -15.92
N GLY A 199 27.39 33.94 -14.95
CA GLY A 199 27.62 34.33 -13.54
C GLY A 199 29.06 34.72 -13.23
N GLU A 200 29.99 34.61 -14.17
CA GLU A 200 31.40 35.03 -14.02
C GLU A 200 31.67 36.42 -14.66
N GLY A 201 30.64 37.20 -14.91
CA GLY A 201 30.72 38.52 -15.56
C GLY A 201 30.10 39.67 -14.78
N GLU A 202 30.07 39.60 -13.43
CA GLU A 202 29.84 40.76 -12.57
C GLU A 202 30.88 40.78 -11.41
#